data_edf406b9b211f6e6f55312a2d8a4ffd8
#
_entry.id   edf406b9b211f6e6f55312a2d8a4ffd8
#
_cell.length_a   1.000
_cell.length_b   1.000
_cell.length_c   1.000
_cell.angle_alpha   90.00
_cell.angle_beta   90.00
_cell.angle_gamma   90.00
#
_symmetry.space_group_name_H-M   'P 1'
#
loop_
_entity.id
_entity.type
_entity.pdbx_description
1 polymer ?
#
loop_
_entity_poly.entity_id
_entity_poly.type
_entity_poly.pdbx_seq_one_letter_code
_entity_poly.pdbx_strand_id
1 'polypeptide(L)'
;VIVIRIGQLGDQLGVHRNTIRNWIRSGKLPARSMSGKRYLVSEADFGRICQEFGIDRSALKLKHVPGTPLMSREMGLHELNVRRLGNPSGKLFEDPSSGSSCMTCGSCASACPISGVDGMDPRKMVRMAVLGLEEDIIDSQWPWKCTMCGKCERACPQNVEIVALVHRLRSFRDRSRVPGPLHKGVLTCLASGNNLGIPREDFLGIVEELSKEMAEEGYTGFTSPIDRKGSNLLVMVNSKEPFAEPDDMKYWWKIFYAAGESWTIPSENWEGVNWAYFTGDDDALRKIVGRIVRNMYALECKTLLLPD
;
A
#
# COMPACT_ATOMS: atom_id res chain seq x y z
N VAL A 1 20.35 24.20 7.08
CA VAL A 1 20.88 22.99 6.40
C VAL A 1 21.02 23.29 4.91
N ILE A 2 22.13 22.89 4.32
CA ILE A 2 22.44 23.15 2.90
C ILE A 2 22.36 21.84 2.13
N VAL A 3 21.76 21.88 0.95
CA VAL A 3 21.79 20.77 -0.01
C VAL A 3 22.93 20.97 -0.98
N ILE A 4 23.87 20.03 -1.01
CA ILE A 4 24.98 20.01 -1.94
C ILE A 4 24.87 18.89 -2.97
N ARG A 5 25.40 19.12 -4.17
CA ARG A 5 25.59 18.09 -5.19
C ARG A 5 27.07 17.70 -5.25
N ILE A 6 27.36 16.43 -5.05
CA ILE A 6 28.74 15.92 -5.04
C ILE A 6 29.51 16.19 -6.34
N GLY A 7 28.81 16.29 -7.48
CA GLY A 7 29.43 16.69 -8.74
C GLY A 7 30.02 18.11 -8.69
N GLN A 8 29.20 19.09 -8.28
CA GLN A 8 29.64 20.49 -8.16
C GLN A 8 30.79 20.66 -7.16
N LEU A 9 30.74 19.89 -6.06
CA LEU A 9 31.84 19.92 -5.07
C LEU A 9 33.10 19.27 -5.63
N GLY A 10 32.98 18.19 -6.37
CA GLY A 10 34.09 17.52 -7.05
C GLY A 10 34.75 18.40 -8.11
N ASP A 11 33.93 19.10 -8.90
CA ASP A 11 34.42 20.00 -9.95
C ASP A 11 35.22 21.15 -9.35
N GLN A 12 34.79 21.74 -8.24
CA GLN A 12 35.53 22.79 -7.54
C GLN A 12 36.83 22.32 -6.90
N LEU A 13 36.86 21.12 -6.39
CA LEU A 13 38.03 20.52 -5.73
C LEU A 13 38.97 19.80 -6.71
N GLY A 14 38.63 19.75 -8.00
CA GLY A 14 39.43 19.04 -9.00
C GLY A 14 39.50 17.54 -8.74
N VAL A 15 38.50 16.95 -8.04
CA VAL A 15 38.47 15.52 -7.70
C VAL A 15 37.23 14.84 -8.24
N HIS A 16 37.37 13.54 -8.54
CA HIS A 16 36.25 12.77 -9.04
C HIS A 16 35.16 12.59 -7.94
N ARG A 17 33.90 12.61 -8.37
CA ARG A 17 32.73 12.46 -7.48
C ARG A 17 32.79 11.24 -6.53
N ASN A 18 33.49 10.18 -6.92
CA ASN A 18 33.66 9.00 -6.05
C ASN A 18 34.60 9.29 -4.88
N THR A 19 35.59 10.17 -5.05
CA THR A 19 36.46 10.65 -3.97
C THR A 19 35.64 11.37 -2.91
N ILE A 20 34.73 12.25 -3.34
CA ILE A 20 33.80 12.94 -2.41
C ILE A 20 32.91 11.93 -1.67
N ARG A 21 32.39 10.90 -2.35
CA ARG A 21 31.61 9.82 -1.68
C ARG A 21 32.44 9.08 -0.63
N ASN A 22 33.69 8.79 -0.93
CA ASN A 22 34.57 8.11 0.02
C ASN A 22 34.86 9.00 1.24
N TRP A 23 35.04 10.31 1.04
CA TRP A 23 35.21 11.27 2.15
C TRP A 23 33.96 11.36 3.04
N ILE A 24 32.76 11.28 2.44
CA ILE A 24 31.51 11.22 3.20
C ILE A 24 31.43 9.91 3.99
N ARG A 25 31.75 8.78 3.36
CA ARG A 25 31.73 7.46 4.03
C ARG A 25 32.74 7.34 5.16
N SER A 26 33.93 7.91 5.00
CA SER A 26 34.98 7.92 6.01
C SER A 26 34.76 8.95 7.13
N GLY A 27 33.72 9.78 7.01
CA GLY A 27 33.45 10.87 7.98
C GLY A 27 34.34 12.10 7.83
N LYS A 28 35.26 12.10 6.85
CA LYS A 28 36.10 13.26 6.54
C LYS A 28 35.26 14.47 6.07
N LEU A 29 34.16 14.20 5.39
CA LEU A 29 33.18 15.20 4.93
C LEU A 29 31.83 14.88 5.60
N PRO A 30 31.44 15.61 6.66
CA PRO A 30 30.20 15.34 7.38
C PRO A 30 28.98 15.76 6.55
N ALA A 31 28.41 14.80 5.83
CA ALA A 31 27.24 15.02 4.99
C ALA A 31 26.30 13.81 5.06
N ARG A 32 24.99 14.06 5.02
CA ARG A 32 23.95 13.03 5.03
C ARG A 32 23.38 12.82 3.64
N SER A 33 23.26 11.57 3.20
CA SER A 33 22.66 11.26 1.91
C SER A 33 21.17 11.60 1.88
N MET A 34 20.75 12.20 0.78
CA MET A 34 19.38 12.48 0.42
C MET A 34 19.05 11.75 -0.89
N SER A 35 17.78 11.65 -1.29
CA SER A 35 17.40 11.00 -2.55
C SER A 35 18.12 11.59 -3.77
N GLY A 36 18.64 10.76 -4.61
CA GLY A 36 19.34 11.16 -5.87
C GLY A 36 20.68 11.80 -5.62
N LYS A 37 21.73 11.82 -5.94
CA LYS A 37 23.08 12.43 -5.89
C LYS A 37 23.19 13.74 -5.08
N ARG A 38 22.30 13.92 -4.05
CA ARG A 38 22.22 15.09 -3.19
C ARG A 38 22.59 14.70 -1.76
N TYR A 39 23.21 15.65 -1.05
CA TYR A 39 23.62 15.47 0.34
C TYR A 39 23.23 16.68 1.17
N LEU A 40 22.87 16.45 2.43
CA LEU A 40 22.57 17.47 3.43
C LEU A 40 23.82 17.70 4.28
N VAL A 41 24.17 18.95 4.47
CA VAL A 41 25.29 19.38 5.32
C VAL A 41 24.79 20.48 6.24
N SER A 42 25.23 20.51 7.50
CA SER A 42 24.94 21.64 8.37
C SER A 42 25.65 22.91 7.86
N GLU A 43 25.10 24.07 8.18
CA GLU A 43 25.72 25.36 7.81
C GLU A 43 27.13 25.49 8.39
N ALA A 44 27.30 25.06 9.66
CA ALA A 44 28.57 25.08 10.35
C ALA A 44 29.60 24.13 9.74
N ASP A 45 29.18 22.90 9.45
CA ASP A 45 30.04 21.87 8.82
C ASP A 45 30.42 22.29 7.40
N PHE A 46 29.48 22.90 6.66
CA PHE A 46 29.75 23.39 5.31
C PHE A 46 30.74 24.54 5.34
N GLY A 47 30.63 25.46 6.32
CA GLY A 47 31.61 26.54 6.53
C GLY A 47 33.02 25.99 6.79
N ARG A 48 33.15 24.97 7.67
CA ARG A 48 34.44 24.31 7.93
C ARG A 48 35.02 23.65 6.68
N ILE A 49 34.19 22.95 5.91
CA ILE A 49 34.60 22.31 4.66
C ILE A 49 35.10 23.34 3.65
N CYS A 50 34.40 24.46 3.49
CA CYS A 50 34.83 25.53 2.60
C CYS A 50 36.20 26.12 2.99
N GLN A 51 36.44 26.31 4.29
CA GLN A 51 37.72 26.78 4.80
C GLN A 51 38.85 25.75 4.63
N GLU A 52 38.59 24.51 5.01
CA GLU A 52 39.59 23.42 4.98
C GLU A 52 40.02 23.04 3.55
N PHE A 53 39.10 23.10 2.60
CA PHE A 53 39.34 22.69 1.21
C PHE A 53 39.44 23.86 0.22
N GLY A 54 39.42 25.12 0.69
CA GLY A 54 39.53 26.30 -0.16
C GLY A 54 38.39 26.45 -1.18
N ILE A 55 37.18 26.09 -0.82
CA ILE A 55 36.01 26.07 -1.72
C ILE A 55 35.38 27.46 -1.76
N ASP A 56 35.24 28.04 -2.95
CA ASP A 56 34.47 29.26 -3.14
C ASP A 56 32.96 28.96 -3.00
N ARG A 57 32.39 29.42 -1.90
CA ARG A 57 30.96 29.24 -1.58
C ARG A 57 30.03 29.90 -2.61
N SER A 58 30.49 31.04 -3.20
CA SER A 58 29.68 31.82 -4.15
C SER A 58 29.49 31.09 -5.49
N ALA A 59 30.43 30.23 -5.85
CA ALA A 59 30.38 29.44 -7.08
C ALA A 59 29.45 28.21 -7.01
N LEU A 60 28.95 27.88 -5.81
CA LEU A 60 28.06 26.73 -5.61
C LEU A 60 26.57 27.15 -5.62
N LYS A 61 25.74 26.53 -6.45
CA LYS A 61 24.30 26.72 -6.43
C LYS A 61 23.70 25.97 -5.22
N LEU A 62 23.70 26.62 -4.06
CA LEU A 62 23.19 26.07 -2.80
C LEU A 62 21.67 26.26 -2.69
N LYS A 63 20.98 25.23 -2.21
CA LYS A 63 19.57 25.31 -1.79
C LYS A 63 19.52 25.20 -0.28
N HIS A 64 19.01 26.23 0.38
CA HIS A 64 18.67 26.19 1.79
C HIS A 64 17.34 25.42 1.96
N VAL A 65 17.33 24.44 2.87
CA VAL A 65 16.12 23.78 3.31
C VAL A 65 15.85 24.23 4.74
N PRO A 66 14.69 24.87 5.02
CA PRO A 66 14.37 25.28 6.36
C PRO A 66 14.31 24.05 7.29
N GLY A 67 15.07 24.10 8.33
CA GLY A 67 14.88 23.47 9.61
C GLY A 67 14.49 22.00 9.70
N THR A 68 15.35 21.07 9.26
CA THR A 68 15.47 19.80 9.99
C THR A 68 16.84 19.80 10.65
N PRO A 69 16.95 19.82 11.98
CA PRO A 69 18.26 19.76 12.64
C PRO A 69 18.93 18.44 12.23
N LEU A 70 20.09 18.54 11.57
CA LEU A 70 21.02 17.42 11.57
C LEU A 70 21.45 17.24 13.02
N MET A 71 21.14 16.09 13.61
CA MET A 71 21.64 15.72 14.92
C MET A 71 23.19 15.80 14.87
N SER A 72 23.75 16.87 15.42
CA SER A 72 25.17 16.93 15.69
C SER A 72 25.49 15.88 16.76
N ARG A 73 26.68 15.30 16.72
CA ARG A 73 27.17 14.32 17.69
C ARG A 73 27.29 14.85 19.12
N GLU A 74 26.96 16.13 19.32
CA GLU A 74 27.02 16.88 20.58
C GLU A 74 25.63 17.29 21.09
N MET A 75 24.59 16.47 20.89
CA MET A 75 23.37 16.66 21.64
C MET A 75 23.64 16.27 23.10
N GLY A 76 23.86 17.29 23.91
CA GLY A 76 23.83 17.11 25.37
C GLY A 76 22.50 16.48 25.78
N LEU A 77 22.51 15.64 26.80
CA LEU A 77 21.35 14.94 27.38
C LEU A 77 20.15 15.84 27.72
N HIS A 78 20.27 17.17 27.56
CA HIS A 78 19.27 18.17 27.88
C HIS A 78 18.18 18.39 26.83
N GLU A 79 18.34 17.88 25.58
CA GLU A 79 17.36 18.02 24.52
C GLU A 79 16.69 16.70 24.11
N LEU A 80 16.83 15.66 24.90
CA LEU A 80 15.98 14.49 24.75
C LEU A 80 14.55 14.88 25.15
N ASN A 81 13.74 15.23 24.16
CA ASN A 81 12.29 15.24 24.33
C ASN A 81 11.87 13.80 24.64
N VAL A 82 11.87 13.44 25.91
CA VAL A 82 11.35 12.16 26.39
C VAL A 82 9.84 12.25 26.20
N ARG A 83 9.38 11.87 25.02
CA ARG A 83 7.95 11.67 24.77
C ARG A 83 7.49 10.59 25.75
N ARG A 84 6.58 10.90 26.64
CA ARG A 84 5.90 9.86 27.43
C ARG A 84 5.23 8.94 26.40
N LEU A 85 5.71 7.71 26.32
CA LEU A 85 5.02 6.66 25.58
C LEU A 85 3.66 6.52 26.24
N GLY A 86 2.59 6.71 25.45
CA GLY A 86 1.23 6.42 25.91
C GLY A 86 1.14 4.96 26.35
N ASN A 87 0.14 4.63 27.15
CA ASN A 87 -0.21 3.23 27.35
C ASN A 87 -0.41 2.60 25.97
N PRO A 88 0.18 1.40 25.71
CA PRO A 88 -0.07 0.70 24.45
C PRO A 88 -1.57 0.65 24.23
N SER A 89 -2.05 1.32 23.20
CA SER A 89 -3.49 1.38 22.96
C SER A 89 -3.93 0.02 22.45
N GLY A 90 -4.69 -0.72 23.26
CA GLY A 90 -5.37 -1.94 22.84
C GLY A 90 -6.35 -1.73 21.67
N LYS A 91 -6.35 -0.51 21.12
CA LYS A 91 -7.21 -0.12 19.99
C LYS A 91 -6.70 -0.60 18.63
N LEU A 92 -5.39 -0.80 18.48
CA LEU A 92 -4.77 -1.16 17.19
C LEU A 92 -4.73 -2.66 16.92
N PHE A 93 -4.71 -3.49 17.96
CA PHE A 93 -4.76 -4.94 17.84
C PHE A 93 -6.14 -5.42 18.29
N GLU A 94 -6.73 -6.37 17.57
CA GLU A 94 -8.01 -6.99 18.00
C GLU A 94 -7.81 -7.73 19.31
N ASP A 95 -6.73 -8.50 19.37
CA ASP A 95 -6.21 -9.07 20.63
C ASP A 95 -5.02 -8.24 21.10
N PRO A 96 -5.14 -7.53 22.25
CA PRO A 96 -4.03 -6.78 22.83
C PRO A 96 -2.78 -7.62 23.08
N SER A 97 -2.92 -8.94 23.25
CA SER A 97 -1.79 -9.86 23.43
C SER A 97 -0.99 -10.08 22.15
N SER A 98 -1.62 -9.98 20.97
CA SER A 98 -1.00 -10.17 19.68
C SER A 98 0.16 -9.19 19.47
N GLY A 99 -0.04 -7.90 19.73
CA GLY A 99 1.03 -6.90 19.65
C GLY A 99 2.14 -7.12 20.66
N SER A 100 1.82 -7.46 21.90
CA SER A 100 2.79 -7.65 22.99
C SER A 100 3.68 -8.88 22.80
N SER A 101 3.24 -9.86 22.02
CA SER A 101 4.03 -11.06 21.68
C SER A 101 5.17 -10.79 20.69
N CYS A 102 5.23 -9.60 20.09
CA CYS A 102 6.25 -9.24 19.13
C CYS A 102 7.66 -9.20 19.75
N MET A 103 8.49 -10.16 19.38
CA MET A 103 9.90 -10.26 19.83
C MET A 103 10.88 -9.43 18.97
N THR A 104 10.39 -8.63 18.04
CA THR A 104 11.19 -7.74 17.18
C THR A 104 12.25 -8.47 16.31
N CYS A 105 12.03 -9.74 15.96
CA CYS A 105 12.99 -10.59 15.24
C CYS A 105 13.29 -10.15 13.80
N GLY A 106 12.40 -9.39 13.16
CA GLY A 106 12.58 -8.89 11.79
C GLY A 106 12.08 -9.81 10.68
N SER A 107 11.54 -11.00 10.96
CA SER A 107 11.00 -11.91 9.94
C SER A 107 9.96 -11.25 9.04
N CYS A 108 9.10 -10.41 9.60
CA CYS A 108 8.11 -9.64 8.84
C CYS A 108 8.75 -8.65 7.86
N ALA A 109 9.87 -8.02 8.23
CA ALA A 109 10.59 -7.10 7.36
C ALA A 109 11.30 -7.85 6.22
N SER A 110 11.87 -9.02 6.50
CA SER A 110 12.51 -9.87 5.47
C SER A 110 11.50 -10.41 4.45
N ALA A 111 10.29 -10.74 4.90
CA ALA A 111 9.25 -11.29 4.03
C ALA A 111 8.50 -10.22 3.21
N CYS A 112 8.59 -8.96 3.61
CA CYS A 112 7.81 -7.88 2.99
C CYS A 112 8.46 -7.40 1.68
N PRO A 113 7.75 -7.46 0.52
CA PRO A 113 8.32 -7.07 -0.77
C PRO A 113 8.62 -5.56 -0.88
N ILE A 114 8.01 -4.75 -0.02
CA ILE A 114 8.19 -3.29 0.00
C ILE A 114 9.02 -2.80 1.20
N SER A 115 9.60 -3.71 1.97
CA SER A 115 10.48 -3.33 3.08
C SER A 115 11.67 -2.52 2.58
N GLY A 116 11.94 -1.37 3.20
CA GLY A 116 13.00 -0.44 2.81
C GLY A 116 12.57 0.61 1.78
N VAL A 117 11.45 0.45 1.08
CA VAL A 117 10.94 1.45 0.14
C VAL A 117 10.49 2.69 0.91
N ASP A 118 11.14 3.84 0.64
CA ASP A 118 10.94 5.11 1.37
C ASP A 118 10.95 4.94 2.91
N GLY A 119 11.79 4.01 3.39
CA GLY A 119 11.96 3.75 4.81
C GLY A 119 10.84 2.95 5.47
N MET A 120 9.88 2.42 4.69
CA MET A 120 8.85 1.53 5.23
C MET A 120 9.48 0.27 5.82
N ASP A 121 9.11 -0.10 7.03
CA ASP A 121 9.59 -1.29 7.74
C ASP A 121 8.45 -1.84 8.59
N PRO A 122 7.86 -3.00 8.26
CA PRO A 122 6.76 -3.59 9.01
C PRO A 122 7.15 -3.92 10.47
N ARG A 123 8.39 -4.33 10.74
CA ARG A 123 8.88 -4.56 12.09
C ARG A 123 8.82 -3.27 12.91
N LYS A 124 9.30 -2.16 12.33
CA LYS A 124 9.28 -0.86 12.98
C LYS A 124 7.85 -0.39 13.22
N MET A 125 6.97 -0.57 12.23
CA MET A 125 5.54 -0.22 12.35
C MET A 125 4.86 -0.97 13.51
N VAL A 126 5.04 -2.30 13.59
CA VAL A 126 4.52 -3.10 14.72
C VAL A 126 5.09 -2.60 16.04
N ARG A 127 6.39 -2.34 16.11
CA ARG A 127 7.02 -1.88 17.34
C ARG A 127 6.53 -0.50 17.78
N MET A 128 6.31 0.42 16.84
CA MET A 128 5.71 1.72 17.11
C MET A 128 4.29 1.58 17.65
N ALA A 129 3.48 0.70 17.05
CA ALA A 129 2.13 0.42 17.54
C ALA A 129 2.12 -0.13 18.98
N VAL A 130 3.02 -1.08 19.30
CA VAL A 130 3.19 -1.63 20.65
C VAL A 130 3.61 -0.54 21.66
N LEU A 131 4.36 0.46 21.21
CA LEU A 131 4.82 1.56 22.04
C LEU A 131 3.81 2.72 22.16
N GLY A 132 2.63 2.62 21.57
CA GLY A 132 1.62 3.68 21.60
C GLY A 132 1.99 4.90 20.77
N LEU A 133 2.71 4.69 19.66
CA LEU A 133 3.09 5.72 18.69
C LEU A 133 2.21 5.65 17.42
N GLU A 134 0.93 5.34 17.62
CA GLU A 134 -0.03 5.14 16.52
C GLU A 134 -0.22 6.39 15.66
N GLU A 135 -0.24 7.56 16.25
CA GLU A 135 -0.39 8.83 15.49
C GLU A 135 0.74 9.03 14.51
N ASP A 136 1.99 8.73 14.92
CA ASP A 136 3.16 8.83 14.04
C ASP A 136 3.06 7.86 12.85
N ILE A 137 2.47 6.67 13.06
CA ILE A 137 2.24 5.70 11.98
C ILE A 137 1.10 6.16 11.09
N ILE A 138 -0.03 6.59 11.68
CA ILE A 138 -1.21 7.06 10.96
C ILE A 138 -0.86 8.25 10.06
N ASP A 139 -0.04 9.17 10.54
CA ASP A 139 0.39 10.34 9.78
C ASP A 139 1.46 10.03 8.72
N SER A 140 2.11 8.89 8.82
CA SER A 140 3.07 8.44 7.82
C SER A 140 2.38 7.91 6.55
N GLN A 141 3.18 7.70 5.49
CA GLN A 141 2.70 7.02 4.27
C GLN A 141 2.79 5.49 4.35
N TRP A 142 3.34 4.94 5.43
CA TRP A 142 3.61 3.50 5.55
C TRP A 142 2.37 2.62 5.47
N PRO A 143 1.24 2.94 6.14
CA PRO A 143 0.03 2.15 6.00
C PRO A 143 -0.43 2.02 4.54
N TRP A 144 -0.28 3.08 3.73
CA TRP A 144 -0.73 3.10 2.33
C TRP A 144 0.21 2.39 1.36
N LYS A 145 1.47 2.15 1.75
CA LYS A 145 2.42 1.35 0.96
C LYS A 145 2.18 -0.15 1.10
N CYS A 146 1.59 -0.58 2.20
CA CYS A 146 1.27 -1.98 2.43
C CYS A 146 0.21 -2.47 1.44
N THR A 147 0.50 -3.57 0.74
CA THR A 147 -0.44 -4.22 -0.18
C THR A 147 -1.37 -5.21 0.52
N MET A 148 -1.26 -5.35 1.85
CA MET A 148 -2.04 -6.29 2.67
C MET A 148 -1.93 -7.77 2.23
N CYS A 149 -0.83 -8.15 1.59
CA CYS A 149 -0.63 -9.50 1.02
C CYS A 149 -0.41 -10.63 2.07
N GLY A 150 -0.31 -10.33 3.35
CA GLY A 150 -0.18 -11.30 4.44
C GLY A 150 1.17 -12.02 4.56
N LYS A 151 2.16 -11.76 3.68
CA LYS A 151 3.46 -12.44 3.76
C LYS A 151 4.18 -12.23 5.09
N CYS A 152 4.05 -11.02 5.67
CA CYS A 152 4.64 -10.69 6.97
C CYS A 152 4.01 -11.48 8.13
N GLU A 153 2.71 -11.74 8.09
CA GLU A 153 2.00 -12.55 9.09
C GLU A 153 2.41 -14.02 8.99
N ARG A 154 2.41 -14.59 7.78
CA ARG A 154 2.87 -15.96 7.56
C ARG A 154 4.32 -16.20 7.97
N ALA A 155 5.17 -15.18 7.90
CA ALA A 155 6.56 -15.25 8.33
C ALA A 155 6.74 -14.98 9.83
N CYS A 156 5.71 -14.53 10.53
CA CYS A 156 5.81 -14.15 11.94
C CYS A 156 5.74 -15.38 12.84
N PRO A 157 6.82 -15.71 13.62
CA PRO A 157 6.80 -16.85 14.54
C PRO A 157 5.84 -16.66 15.72
N GLN A 158 5.40 -15.43 15.97
CA GLN A 158 4.47 -15.08 17.04
C GLN A 158 3.05 -14.80 16.53
N ASN A 159 2.79 -15.03 15.25
CA ASN A 159 1.48 -14.81 14.61
C ASN A 159 0.89 -13.41 14.86
N VAL A 160 1.73 -12.37 14.85
CA VAL A 160 1.25 -10.98 15.00
C VAL A 160 0.40 -10.61 13.78
N GLU A 161 -0.79 -10.12 14.01
CA GLU A 161 -1.79 -9.75 13.00
C GLU A 161 -1.46 -8.39 12.35
N ILE A 162 -0.45 -8.39 11.48
CA ILE A 162 0.10 -7.17 10.87
C ILE A 162 -0.86 -6.57 9.84
N VAL A 163 -1.62 -7.41 9.11
CA VAL A 163 -2.62 -6.95 8.13
C VAL A 163 -3.78 -6.28 8.84
N ALA A 164 -4.27 -6.87 9.93
CA ALA A 164 -5.30 -6.28 10.76
C ALA A 164 -4.84 -4.94 11.36
N LEU A 165 -3.59 -4.87 11.84
CA LEU A 165 -2.98 -3.62 12.29
C LEU A 165 -3.01 -2.54 11.19
N VAL A 166 -2.60 -2.88 9.97
CA VAL A 166 -2.60 -1.92 8.84
C VAL A 166 -4.02 -1.48 8.51
N HIS A 167 -4.96 -2.39 8.47
CA HIS A 167 -6.37 -2.08 8.25
C HIS A 167 -6.89 -1.07 9.29
N ARG A 168 -6.63 -1.31 10.57
CA ARG A 168 -6.99 -0.40 11.66
C ARG A 168 -6.32 0.97 11.55
N LEU A 169 -5.04 1.02 11.25
CA LEU A 169 -4.32 2.28 11.01
C LEU A 169 -4.97 3.10 9.88
N ARG A 170 -5.45 2.44 8.84
CA ARG A 170 -6.18 3.08 7.74
C ARG A 170 -7.57 3.54 8.17
N SER A 171 -8.27 2.77 9.03
CA SER A 171 -9.62 3.12 9.49
C SER A 171 -9.64 4.36 10.39
N PHE A 172 -8.56 4.61 11.14
CA PHE A 172 -8.42 5.81 11.96
C PHE A 172 -8.09 7.08 11.17
N ARG A 173 -7.72 6.93 9.89
CA ARG A 173 -7.39 8.07 9.05
C ARG A 173 -8.65 8.81 8.62
N ASP A 174 -8.62 10.14 8.67
CA ASP A 174 -9.66 10.97 8.07
C ASP A 174 -9.85 10.61 6.59
N ARG A 175 -11.09 10.47 6.15
CA ARG A 175 -11.41 10.06 4.76
C ARG A 175 -10.86 11.02 3.71
N SER A 176 -10.73 12.31 4.03
CA SER A 176 -10.11 13.30 3.14
C SER A 176 -8.61 13.07 2.89
N ARG A 177 -7.96 12.30 3.77
CA ARG A 177 -6.53 11.96 3.70
C ARG A 177 -6.26 10.56 3.15
N VAL A 178 -7.29 9.83 2.77
CA VAL A 178 -7.18 8.56 2.03
C VAL A 178 -6.71 8.87 0.61
N PRO A 179 -5.83 8.05 0.00
CA PRO A 179 -5.41 8.27 -1.39
C PRO A 179 -6.61 8.42 -2.32
N GLY A 180 -6.67 9.55 -3.04
CA GLY A 180 -7.84 9.97 -3.82
C GLY A 180 -8.41 8.91 -4.77
N PRO A 181 -7.59 8.20 -5.57
CA PRO A 181 -8.08 7.15 -6.45
C PRO A 181 -8.79 6.02 -5.71
N LEU A 182 -8.25 5.58 -4.56
CA LEU A 182 -8.85 4.52 -3.75
C LEU A 182 -10.18 4.96 -3.14
N HIS A 183 -10.21 6.16 -2.57
CA HIS A 183 -11.43 6.72 -1.98
C HIS A 183 -12.53 6.91 -3.04
N LYS A 184 -12.16 7.44 -4.21
CA LYS A 184 -13.08 7.57 -5.35
C LYS A 184 -13.67 6.22 -5.76
N GLY A 185 -12.84 5.18 -5.86
CA GLY A 185 -13.30 3.82 -6.21
C GLY A 185 -14.35 3.30 -5.22
N VAL A 186 -14.15 3.52 -3.92
CA VAL A 186 -15.13 3.13 -2.88
C VAL A 186 -16.44 3.88 -3.06
N LEU A 187 -16.40 5.20 -3.23
CA LEU A 187 -17.61 6.03 -3.42
C LEU A 187 -18.37 5.63 -4.68
N THR A 188 -17.65 5.38 -5.77
CA THR A 188 -18.23 4.93 -7.03
C THR A 188 -18.88 3.55 -6.86
N CYS A 189 -18.23 2.60 -6.21
CA CYS A 189 -18.80 1.29 -5.92
C CYS A 189 -20.07 1.40 -5.06
N LEU A 190 -20.09 2.28 -4.06
CA LEU A 190 -21.29 2.54 -3.27
C LEU A 190 -22.43 3.11 -4.10
N ALA A 191 -22.15 3.93 -5.10
CA ALA A 191 -23.16 4.56 -5.96
C ALA A 191 -23.69 3.62 -7.05
N SER A 192 -22.81 2.86 -7.72
CA SER A 192 -23.12 2.12 -8.96
C SER A 192 -22.97 0.59 -8.85
N GLY A 193 -22.44 0.07 -7.74
CA GLY A 193 -22.20 -1.37 -7.57
C GLY A 193 -20.87 -1.88 -8.14
N ASN A 194 -20.07 -1.01 -8.75
CA ASN A 194 -18.71 -1.30 -9.19
C ASN A 194 -17.82 -0.05 -9.07
N ASN A 195 -16.52 -0.24 -8.94
CA ASN A 195 -15.56 0.84 -8.65
C ASN A 195 -15.29 1.77 -9.84
N LEU A 196 -15.60 1.34 -11.05
CA LEU A 196 -15.42 2.12 -12.28
C LEU A 196 -16.66 2.92 -12.68
N GLY A 197 -17.82 2.64 -12.08
CA GLY A 197 -19.09 3.29 -12.41
C GLY A 197 -19.68 2.85 -13.74
N ILE A 198 -19.40 1.62 -14.14
CA ILE A 198 -19.85 1.03 -15.40
C ILE A 198 -21.37 0.81 -15.34
N PRO A 199 -22.13 1.31 -16.32
CA PRO A 199 -23.55 1.04 -16.44
C PRO A 199 -23.86 -0.45 -16.60
N ARG A 200 -25.01 -0.87 -16.09
CA ARG A 200 -25.45 -2.28 -16.16
C ARG A 200 -25.51 -2.79 -17.61
N GLU A 201 -26.01 -1.97 -18.51
CA GLU A 201 -26.17 -2.33 -19.93
C GLU A 201 -24.83 -2.57 -20.61
N ASP A 202 -23.81 -1.76 -20.30
CA ASP A 202 -22.47 -1.91 -20.86
C ASP A 202 -21.81 -3.21 -20.35
N PHE A 203 -21.98 -3.51 -19.06
CA PHE A 203 -21.50 -4.77 -18.49
C PHE A 203 -22.17 -5.99 -19.13
N LEU A 204 -23.48 -5.97 -19.29
CA LEU A 204 -24.21 -7.06 -19.93
C LEU A 204 -23.84 -7.22 -21.40
N GLY A 205 -23.62 -6.11 -22.11
CA GLY A 205 -23.17 -6.12 -23.50
C GLY A 205 -21.83 -6.81 -23.68
N ILE A 206 -20.83 -6.49 -22.84
CA ILE A 206 -19.53 -7.13 -22.91
C ILE A 206 -19.59 -8.62 -22.55
N VAL A 207 -20.39 -8.99 -21.54
CA VAL A 207 -20.57 -10.41 -21.15
C VAL A 207 -21.22 -11.20 -22.31
N GLU A 208 -22.18 -10.62 -23.03
CA GLU A 208 -22.79 -11.24 -24.19
C GLU A 208 -21.80 -11.41 -25.34
N GLU A 209 -20.98 -10.39 -25.63
CA GLU A 209 -19.94 -10.44 -26.64
C GLU A 209 -18.92 -11.54 -26.35
N LEU A 210 -18.36 -11.58 -25.15
CA LEU A 210 -17.43 -12.62 -24.71
C LEU A 210 -18.06 -14.03 -24.77
N SER A 211 -19.38 -14.14 -24.50
CA SER A 211 -20.09 -15.43 -24.63
C SER A 211 -20.16 -15.90 -26.08
N LYS A 212 -20.33 -14.98 -27.04
CA LYS A 212 -20.28 -15.29 -28.48
C LYS A 212 -18.89 -15.73 -28.92
N GLU A 213 -17.86 -15.01 -28.50
CA GLU A 213 -16.48 -15.42 -28.75
C GLU A 213 -16.17 -16.82 -28.23
N MET A 214 -16.60 -17.15 -27.01
CA MET A 214 -16.46 -18.50 -26.45
C MET A 214 -17.12 -19.57 -27.35
N ALA A 215 -18.33 -19.31 -27.84
CA ALA A 215 -19.02 -20.24 -28.75
C ALA A 215 -18.25 -20.42 -30.09
N GLU A 216 -17.67 -19.36 -30.63
CA GLU A 216 -16.82 -19.38 -31.83
C GLU A 216 -15.49 -20.11 -31.59
N GLU A 217 -14.93 -20.04 -30.40
CA GLU A 217 -13.73 -20.80 -29.99
C GLU A 217 -13.98 -22.32 -29.85
N GLY A 218 -15.21 -22.80 -30.07
CA GLY A 218 -15.56 -24.22 -30.06
C GLY A 218 -16.31 -24.70 -28.80
N TYR A 219 -16.64 -23.79 -27.88
CA TYR A 219 -17.48 -24.10 -26.71
C TYR A 219 -18.96 -24.03 -27.10
N THR A 220 -19.41 -24.99 -27.91
CA THR A 220 -20.72 -25.00 -28.55
C THR A 220 -21.86 -24.87 -27.53
N GLY A 221 -22.74 -23.91 -27.76
CA GLY A 221 -23.89 -23.65 -26.89
C GLY A 221 -23.54 -22.95 -25.57
N PHE A 222 -22.33 -22.46 -25.43
CA PHE A 222 -21.95 -21.67 -24.26
C PHE A 222 -22.73 -20.34 -24.24
N THR A 223 -23.28 -20.04 -23.08
CA THR A 223 -23.87 -18.74 -22.76
C THR A 223 -23.55 -18.45 -21.30
N SER A 224 -22.98 -17.30 -21.03
CA SER A 224 -22.69 -16.89 -19.66
C SER A 224 -24.01 -16.72 -18.88
N PRO A 225 -24.21 -17.44 -17.78
CA PRO A 225 -25.45 -17.37 -17.01
C PRO A 225 -25.47 -16.08 -16.17
N ILE A 226 -26.44 -15.21 -16.49
CA ILE A 226 -26.70 -13.99 -15.72
C ILE A 226 -27.99 -14.17 -14.91
N ASP A 227 -27.95 -13.82 -13.64
CA ASP A 227 -29.07 -13.86 -12.68
C ASP A 227 -29.79 -15.23 -12.63
N ARG A 228 -29.10 -16.32 -12.94
CA ARG A 228 -29.63 -17.68 -12.90
C ARG A 228 -29.79 -18.15 -11.47
N LYS A 229 -31.05 -18.41 -11.06
CA LYS A 229 -31.37 -18.90 -9.73
C LYS A 229 -31.00 -20.38 -9.53
N GLY A 230 -30.68 -20.72 -8.30
CA GLY A 230 -30.40 -22.11 -7.89
C GLY A 230 -29.04 -22.62 -8.36
N SER A 231 -28.16 -21.76 -8.83
CA SER A 231 -26.80 -22.11 -9.21
C SER A 231 -25.97 -22.48 -7.97
N ASN A 232 -25.00 -23.37 -8.16
CA ASN A 232 -24.07 -23.74 -7.07
C ASN A 232 -23.15 -22.53 -6.71
N LEU A 233 -22.59 -21.86 -7.72
CA LEU A 233 -21.69 -20.75 -7.53
C LEU A 233 -22.34 -19.41 -7.91
N LEU A 234 -22.20 -18.41 -7.03
CA LEU A 234 -22.31 -17.01 -7.37
C LEU A 234 -20.89 -16.50 -7.64
N VAL A 235 -20.60 -16.12 -8.88
CA VAL A 235 -19.28 -15.63 -9.30
C VAL A 235 -19.31 -14.12 -9.32
N MET A 236 -18.46 -13.51 -8.52
CA MET A 236 -18.21 -12.08 -8.56
C MET A 236 -17.04 -11.81 -9.50
N VAL A 237 -17.05 -10.65 -10.13
CA VAL A 237 -16.09 -10.27 -11.16
C VAL A 237 -15.25 -9.08 -10.67
N ASN A 238 -13.98 -9.03 -11.03
CA ASN A 238 -13.20 -7.82 -10.92
C ASN A 238 -13.56 -6.91 -12.10
N SER A 239 -13.87 -5.64 -11.85
CA SER A 239 -14.25 -4.70 -12.94
C SER A 239 -13.17 -4.53 -14.02
N LYS A 240 -11.92 -4.91 -13.73
CA LYS A 240 -10.82 -4.92 -14.69
C LYS A 240 -10.94 -6.05 -15.72
N GLU A 241 -11.46 -7.21 -15.31
CA GLU A 241 -11.55 -8.40 -16.17
C GLU A 241 -12.37 -8.14 -17.44
N PRO A 242 -13.64 -7.71 -17.39
CA PRO A 242 -14.44 -7.57 -18.60
C PRO A 242 -13.95 -6.45 -19.53
N PHE A 243 -13.27 -5.41 -19.02
CA PHE A 243 -12.97 -4.20 -19.76
C PHE A 243 -11.50 -4.02 -20.13
N ALA A 244 -10.58 -4.64 -19.41
CA ALA A 244 -9.15 -4.52 -19.64
C ALA A 244 -8.45 -5.87 -19.91
N GLU A 245 -8.95 -6.94 -19.34
CA GLU A 245 -8.36 -8.27 -19.39
C GLU A 245 -9.44 -9.34 -19.66
N PRO A 246 -10.22 -9.22 -20.78
CA PRO A 246 -11.40 -10.06 -21.02
C PRO A 246 -11.07 -11.55 -21.16
N ASP A 247 -9.87 -11.90 -21.56
CA ASP A 247 -9.42 -13.29 -21.64
C ASP A 247 -9.40 -13.97 -20.25
N ASP A 248 -9.15 -13.22 -19.19
CA ASP A 248 -9.17 -13.78 -17.82
C ASP A 248 -10.55 -14.30 -17.45
N MET A 249 -11.62 -13.60 -17.82
CA MET A 249 -12.99 -14.11 -17.67
C MET A 249 -13.24 -15.36 -18.48
N LYS A 250 -12.79 -15.40 -19.74
CA LYS A 250 -12.94 -16.57 -20.61
C LYS A 250 -12.21 -17.80 -20.05
N TYR A 251 -11.05 -17.63 -19.40
CA TYR A 251 -10.37 -18.75 -18.72
C TYR A 251 -11.21 -19.37 -17.61
N TRP A 252 -11.81 -18.57 -16.76
CA TRP A 252 -12.74 -19.05 -15.73
C TRP A 252 -13.94 -19.78 -16.35
N TRP A 253 -14.55 -19.22 -17.40
CA TRP A 253 -15.68 -19.80 -18.09
C TRP A 253 -15.34 -21.14 -18.75
N LYS A 254 -14.15 -21.27 -19.32
CA LYS A 254 -13.65 -22.54 -19.88
C LYS A 254 -13.52 -23.62 -18.81
N ILE A 255 -13.04 -23.25 -17.63
CA ILE A 255 -12.94 -24.15 -16.49
C ILE A 255 -14.34 -24.61 -16.04
N PHE A 256 -15.27 -23.68 -15.89
CA PHE A 256 -16.65 -24.01 -15.49
C PHE A 256 -17.37 -24.87 -16.53
N TYR A 257 -17.17 -24.56 -17.82
CA TYR A 257 -17.72 -25.35 -18.91
C TYR A 257 -17.19 -26.79 -18.90
N ALA A 258 -15.89 -26.95 -18.77
CA ALA A 258 -15.25 -28.28 -18.75
C ALA A 258 -15.62 -29.09 -17.51
N ALA A 259 -15.84 -28.43 -16.36
CA ALA A 259 -16.26 -29.06 -15.11
C ALA A 259 -17.77 -29.37 -15.06
N GLY A 260 -18.57 -28.85 -15.99
CA GLY A 260 -20.01 -28.88 -15.92
C GLY A 260 -20.57 -28.16 -14.69
N GLU A 261 -19.88 -27.09 -14.23
CA GLU A 261 -20.24 -26.36 -13.01
C GLU A 261 -21.50 -25.51 -13.23
N SER A 262 -22.35 -25.48 -12.19
CA SER A 262 -23.52 -24.62 -12.16
C SER A 262 -23.21 -23.29 -11.49
N TRP A 263 -23.14 -22.25 -12.27
CA TRP A 263 -22.73 -20.92 -11.79
C TRP A 263 -23.58 -19.80 -12.37
N THR A 264 -23.47 -18.61 -11.82
CA THR A 264 -24.09 -17.38 -12.33
C THR A 264 -23.30 -16.15 -11.92
N ILE A 265 -23.42 -15.09 -12.72
CA ILE A 265 -22.94 -13.75 -12.39
C ILE A 265 -24.18 -12.87 -12.12
N PRO A 266 -24.18 -12.02 -11.09
CA PRO A 266 -25.27 -11.08 -10.88
C PRO A 266 -25.19 -9.92 -11.87
N SER A 267 -26.32 -9.47 -12.41
CA SER A 267 -26.37 -8.33 -13.34
C SER A 267 -26.12 -6.98 -12.67
N GLU A 268 -26.26 -6.91 -11.34
CA GLU A 268 -26.05 -5.73 -10.52
C GLU A 268 -25.15 -6.04 -9.33
N ASN A 269 -24.35 -5.04 -8.89
CA ASN A 269 -23.39 -5.22 -7.80
C ASN A 269 -22.48 -6.44 -8.01
N TRP A 270 -22.04 -6.62 -9.22
CA TRP A 270 -21.29 -7.78 -9.70
C TRP A 270 -19.80 -7.74 -9.33
N GLU A 271 -19.30 -6.57 -8.85
CA GLU A 271 -17.89 -6.45 -8.47
C GLU A 271 -17.58 -7.12 -7.14
N GLY A 272 -16.56 -7.99 -7.14
CA GLY A 272 -16.08 -8.71 -5.96
C GLY A 272 -14.89 -8.08 -5.25
N VAL A 273 -14.27 -7.03 -5.82
CA VAL A 273 -13.06 -6.40 -5.25
C VAL A 273 -13.39 -5.60 -3.99
N ASN A 274 -12.59 -5.81 -2.96
CA ASN A 274 -12.86 -5.23 -1.64
C ASN A 274 -12.11 -3.92 -1.40
N TRP A 275 -12.37 -2.90 -2.20
CA TRP A 275 -11.76 -1.58 -2.09
C TRP A 275 -11.99 -0.92 -0.72
N ALA A 276 -13.17 -1.11 -0.13
CA ALA A 276 -13.49 -0.55 1.17
C ALA A 276 -12.67 -1.19 2.29
N TYR A 277 -12.44 -2.51 2.25
CA TYR A 277 -11.53 -3.18 3.16
C TYR A 277 -10.11 -2.63 3.04
N PHE A 278 -9.63 -2.48 1.81
CA PHE A 278 -8.30 -1.95 1.55
C PHE A 278 -8.12 -0.51 2.05
N THR A 279 -9.17 0.30 2.02
CA THR A 279 -9.14 1.69 2.51
C THR A 279 -9.41 1.82 4.01
N GLY A 280 -9.76 0.76 4.70
CA GLY A 280 -10.16 0.77 6.11
C GLY A 280 -11.51 1.49 6.34
N ASP A 281 -12.42 1.44 5.35
CA ASP A 281 -13.76 2.00 5.45
C ASP A 281 -14.77 0.90 5.79
N ASP A 282 -14.92 0.62 7.08
CA ASP A 282 -15.77 -0.47 7.57
C ASP A 282 -17.25 -0.27 7.27
N ASP A 283 -17.72 0.97 7.20
CA ASP A 283 -19.12 1.25 6.88
C ASP A 283 -19.42 1.02 5.40
N ALA A 284 -18.52 1.44 4.53
CA ALA A 284 -18.60 1.13 3.11
C ALA A 284 -18.47 -0.39 2.88
N LEU A 285 -17.54 -1.04 3.57
CA LEU A 285 -17.33 -2.48 3.51
C LEU A 285 -18.62 -3.26 3.83
N ARG A 286 -19.27 -2.95 4.96
CA ARG A 286 -20.54 -3.60 5.35
C ARG A 286 -21.62 -3.43 4.29
N LYS A 287 -21.72 -2.23 3.67
CA LYS A 287 -22.69 -1.95 2.62
C LYS A 287 -22.42 -2.78 1.36
N ILE A 288 -21.19 -2.82 0.91
CA ILE A 288 -20.76 -3.56 -0.30
C ILE A 288 -20.97 -5.07 -0.08
N VAL A 289 -20.42 -5.62 1.01
CA VAL A 289 -20.61 -7.05 1.34
C VAL A 289 -22.10 -7.39 1.50
N GLY A 290 -22.87 -6.50 2.14
CA GLY A 290 -24.32 -6.71 2.28
C GLY A 290 -25.06 -6.78 0.94
N ARG A 291 -24.58 -6.13 -0.12
CA ARG A 291 -25.14 -6.26 -1.48
C ARG A 291 -24.80 -7.62 -2.09
N ILE A 292 -23.56 -8.07 -1.95
CA ILE A 292 -23.12 -9.38 -2.42
C ILE A 292 -23.94 -10.51 -1.74
N VAL A 293 -24.09 -10.41 -0.43
CA VAL A 293 -24.89 -11.38 0.34
C VAL A 293 -26.36 -11.37 -0.11
N ARG A 294 -26.94 -10.19 -0.38
CA ARG A 294 -28.31 -10.12 -0.94
C ARG A 294 -28.41 -10.79 -2.30
N ASN A 295 -27.44 -10.59 -3.21
CA ASN A 295 -27.39 -11.29 -4.48
C ASN A 295 -27.36 -12.81 -4.28
N MET A 296 -26.54 -13.28 -3.35
CA MET A 296 -26.41 -14.70 -3.04
C MET A 296 -27.76 -15.31 -2.61
N TYR A 297 -28.50 -14.63 -1.72
CA TYR A 297 -29.84 -15.09 -1.30
C TYR A 297 -30.88 -14.95 -2.40
N ALA A 298 -30.89 -13.83 -3.14
CA ALA A 298 -31.88 -13.59 -4.20
C ALA A 298 -31.75 -14.58 -5.37
N LEU A 299 -30.51 -15.00 -5.66
CA LEU A 299 -30.19 -15.96 -6.70
C LEU A 299 -30.13 -17.44 -6.17
N GLU A 300 -30.38 -17.63 -4.89
CA GLU A 300 -30.39 -18.97 -4.25
C GLU A 300 -29.09 -19.75 -4.48
N CYS A 301 -27.93 -19.03 -4.50
CA CYS A 301 -26.64 -19.66 -4.70
C CYS A 301 -26.07 -20.21 -3.39
N LYS A 302 -25.31 -21.33 -3.48
CA LYS A 302 -24.78 -22.03 -2.30
C LYS A 302 -23.41 -21.53 -1.89
N THR A 303 -22.58 -21.17 -2.86
CA THR A 303 -21.19 -20.82 -2.66
C THR A 303 -20.88 -19.50 -3.38
N LEU A 304 -20.11 -18.63 -2.73
CA LEU A 304 -19.59 -17.38 -3.29
C LEU A 304 -18.18 -17.63 -3.80
N LEU A 305 -17.92 -17.28 -5.06
CA LEU A 305 -16.59 -17.26 -5.64
C LEU A 305 -16.16 -15.79 -5.85
N LEU A 306 -15.07 -15.40 -5.20
CA LEU A 306 -14.43 -14.13 -5.39
C LEU A 306 -13.13 -14.39 -6.15
N PRO A 307 -12.90 -13.76 -7.31
CA PRO A 307 -11.68 -13.97 -8.12
C PRO A 307 -10.42 -13.36 -7.49
N ASP A 308 -10.59 -12.45 -6.52
CA ASP A 308 -9.51 -11.63 -5.95
C ASP A 308 -9.38 -11.82 -4.43
#